data_ecd67b1b97fea3cdff7b489c193a569f
#
_entry.id   ecd67b1b97fea3cdff7b489c193a569f
#
_cell.length_a   1.000
_cell.length_b   1.000
_cell.length_c   1.000
_cell.angle_alpha   90.00
_cell.angle_beta   90.00
_cell.angle_gamma   90.00
#
_symmetry.space_group_name_H-M   'P 1'
#
loop_
_entity.id
_entity.type
_entity.pdbx_description
1 polymer ?
#
loop_
_entity_poly.entity_id
_entity_poly.type
_entity_poly.pdbx_seq_one_letter_code
_entity_poly.pdbx_strand_id
1 'polypeptide(L)'
;MEDQERAIIDNIGGLISEERDLRNRSTEDMGLTEDEKSRLRTVEVRLDQCWDLLRRRRALSEFGEDPSAAKVRPADQVEGYTG
;
A
#
# COMPACT_ATOMS: atom_id res chain seq x y z
N MET A 1 -12.05 -6.32 14.87
CA MET A 1 -11.91 -6.60 13.44
C MET A 1 -12.05 -5.35 12.60
N GLU A 2 -13.10 -4.60 12.81
CA GLU A 2 -13.28 -3.32 12.15
C GLU A 2 -12.09 -2.39 12.38
N ASP A 3 -11.53 -2.45 13.59
CA ASP A 3 -10.42 -1.57 13.93
C ASP A 3 -9.18 -1.86 13.09
N GLN A 4 -8.90 -3.14 12.83
CA GLN A 4 -7.74 -3.50 12.02
C GLN A 4 -7.94 -3.10 10.56
N GLU A 5 -9.13 -3.33 10.03
CA GLU A 5 -9.43 -2.94 8.66
C GLU A 5 -9.39 -1.44 8.51
N ARG A 6 -9.94 -0.70 9.49
CA ARG A 6 -9.88 0.75 9.47
C ARG A 6 -8.43 1.26 9.51
N ALA A 7 -7.59 0.61 10.31
CA ALA A 7 -6.18 1.01 10.39
C ALA A 7 -5.50 0.82 9.04
N ILE A 8 -5.80 -0.27 8.35
CA ILE A 8 -5.23 -0.53 7.03
C ILE A 8 -5.71 0.54 6.05
N ILE A 9 -7.00 0.85 6.06
CA ILE A 9 -7.56 1.85 5.17
C ILE A 9 -6.98 3.23 5.45
N ASP A 10 -6.82 3.59 6.73
CA ASP A 10 -6.22 4.86 7.09
C ASP A 10 -4.78 4.94 6.63
N ASN A 11 -4.04 3.84 6.74
CA ASN A 11 -2.66 3.77 6.27
C ASN A 11 -2.61 3.96 4.75
N ILE A 12 -3.51 3.31 4.02
CA ILE A 12 -3.62 3.47 2.57
C ILE A 12 -3.91 4.94 2.24
N GLY A 13 -4.82 5.56 2.96
CA GLY A 13 -5.15 6.97 2.75
C GLY A 13 -3.95 7.88 2.90
N GLY A 14 -3.16 7.66 3.93
CA GLY A 14 -1.94 8.44 4.17
C GLY A 14 -0.92 8.24 3.06
N LEU A 15 -0.76 7.00 2.63
CA LEU A 15 0.17 6.68 1.54
C LEU A 15 -0.27 7.29 0.21
N ILE A 16 -1.56 7.27 -0.07
CA ILE A 16 -2.10 7.88 -1.29
C ILE A 16 -1.85 9.39 -1.27
N SER A 17 -2.06 10.02 -0.12
CA SER A 17 -1.83 11.44 0.03
C SER A 17 -0.35 11.78 -0.23
N GLU A 18 0.55 10.99 0.32
CA GLU A 18 1.97 11.20 0.13
C GLU A 18 2.36 10.97 -1.34
N GLU A 19 1.80 9.93 -1.96
CA GLU A 19 2.05 9.65 -3.37
C GLU A 19 1.61 10.82 -4.24
N ARG A 20 0.44 11.36 -3.95
CA ARG A 20 -0.09 12.50 -4.72
C ARG A 20 0.82 13.72 -4.59
N ASP A 21 1.29 13.99 -3.38
CA ASP A 21 2.17 15.13 -3.17
C ASP A 21 3.47 14.96 -3.94
N LEU A 22 4.05 13.76 -3.91
CA LEU A 22 5.28 13.50 -4.63
C LEU A 22 5.08 13.60 -6.14
N ARG A 23 3.98 13.08 -6.66
CA ARG A 23 3.70 13.16 -8.09
C ARG A 23 3.45 14.60 -8.54
N ASN A 24 2.78 15.39 -7.70
CA ASN A 24 2.57 16.80 -8.00
C ASN A 24 3.90 17.53 -8.07
N ARG A 25 4.82 17.22 -7.16
CA ARG A 25 6.14 17.83 -7.16
C ARG A 25 6.95 17.44 -8.39
N SER A 26 6.73 16.23 -8.90
CA SER A 26 7.48 15.79 -10.08
C SER A 26 7.08 16.54 -11.33
N THR A 27 5.90 17.18 -11.34
CA THR A 27 5.47 17.97 -12.48
C THR A 27 5.83 19.44 -12.34
N GLU A 28 6.43 19.81 -11.21
CA GLU A 28 6.86 21.17 -10.96
C GLU A 28 8.37 21.27 -11.08
N ASP A 29 8.85 22.46 -11.43
CA ASP A 29 10.27 22.78 -11.44
C ASP A 29 11.11 21.68 -12.11
N MET A 30 12.06 21.15 -11.37
CA MET A 30 13.07 20.24 -11.88
C MET A 30 12.73 18.78 -11.62
N GLY A 31 11.55 18.51 -11.17
CA GLY A 31 11.14 17.15 -10.85
C GLY A 31 11.59 16.73 -9.46
N LEU A 32 11.65 15.43 -9.23
CA LEU A 32 11.96 14.88 -7.91
C LEU A 32 13.46 14.70 -7.74
N THR A 33 13.93 14.93 -6.51
CA THR A 33 15.30 14.55 -6.14
C THR A 33 15.39 13.03 -6.07
N GLU A 34 16.62 12.51 -5.96
CA GLU A 34 16.82 11.07 -5.85
C GLU A 34 16.17 10.51 -4.59
N ASP A 35 16.24 11.26 -3.49
CA ASP A 35 15.58 10.83 -2.24
C ASP A 35 14.07 10.78 -2.42
N GLU A 36 13.50 11.75 -3.13
CA GLU A 36 12.07 11.79 -3.37
C GLU A 36 11.62 10.67 -4.30
N LYS A 37 12.42 10.35 -5.31
CA LYS A 37 12.12 9.21 -6.19
C LYS A 37 12.14 7.90 -5.40
N SER A 38 13.13 7.75 -4.53
CA SER A 38 13.22 6.57 -3.68
C SER A 38 12.02 6.48 -2.75
N ARG A 39 11.61 7.61 -2.18
CA ARG A 39 10.45 7.63 -1.30
C ARG A 39 9.18 7.27 -2.05
N LEU A 40 9.00 7.80 -3.26
CA LEU A 40 7.83 7.48 -4.07
C LEU A 40 7.76 5.99 -4.34
N ARG A 41 8.88 5.37 -4.70
CA ARG A 41 8.92 3.93 -4.91
C ARG A 41 8.51 3.17 -3.66
N THR A 42 9.02 3.59 -2.50
CA THR A 42 8.67 2.95 -1.24
C THR A 42 7.17 3.07 -0.95
N VAL A 43 6.59 4.24 -1.20
CA VAL A 43 5.17 4.46 -0.99
C VAL A 43 4.36 3.55 -1.90
N GLU A 44 4.74 3.41 -3.16
CA GLU A 44 4.03 2.56 -4.11
C GLU A 44 4.08 1.09 -3.69
N VAL A 45 5.24 0.63 -3.23
CA VAL A 45 5.39 -0.74 -2.75
C VAL A 45 4.50 -0.97 -1.52
N ARG A 46 4.50 -0.03 -0.60
CA ARG A 46 3.68 -0.15 0.61
C ARG A 46 2.18 -0.14 0.30
N LEU A 47 1.78 0.64 -0.70
CA LEU A 47 0.39 0.63 -1.14
C LEU A 47 0.00 -0.74 -1.68
N ASP A 48 0.85 -1.33 -2.49
CA ASP A 48 0.60 -2.67 -3.03
C ASP A 48 0.47 -3.69 -1.90
N GLN A 49 1.34 -3.61 -0.90
CA GLN A 49 1.27 -4.51 0.25
C GLN A 49 -0.02 -4.31 1.04
N CYS A 50 -0.45 -3.07 1.22
CA CYS A 50 -1.68 -2.78 1.96
C CYS A 50 -2.91 -3.28 1.21
N TRP A 51 -2.98 -3.05 -0.10
CA TRP A 51 -4.10 -3.52 -0.91
C TRP A 51 -4.15 -5.04 -0.93
N ASP A 52 -2.99 -5.70 -1.06
CA ASP A 52 -2.92 -7.16 -1.01
C ASP A 52 -3.46 -7.69 0.32
N LEU A 53 -3.02 -7.10 1.42
CA LEU A 53 -3.47 -7.51 2.74
C LEU A 53 -4.98 -7.33 2.89
N LEU A 54 -5.50 -6.19 2.47
CA LEU A 54 -6.92 -5.90 2.60
C LEU A 54 -7.76 -6.90 1.81
N ARG A 55 -7.35 -7.20 0.57
CA ARG A 55 -8.08 -8.17 -0.25
C ARG A 55 -8.10 -9.54 0.40
N ARG A 56 -6.97 -9.99 0.94
CA ARG A 56 -6.90 -11.31 1.57
C ARG A 56 -7.71 -11.36 2.85
N ARG A 57 -7.71 -10.28 3.63
CA ARG A 57 -8.55 -10.23 4.83
C ARG A 57 -10.03 -10.33 4.48
N ARG A 58 -10.44 -9.62 3.43
CA ARG A 58 -11.84 -9.68 3.00
C ARG A 58 -12.21 -11.05 2.47
N ALA A 59 -11.31 -11.69 1.73
CA ALA A 59 -11.56 -13.04 1.23
C ALA A 59 -11.74 -14.02 2.38
N LEU A 60 -10.89 -13.95 3.40
CA LEU A 60 -11.03 -14.82 4.56
C LEU A 60 -12.36 -14.60 5.26
N SER A 61 -12.75 -13.34 5.42
CA SER A 61 -14.01 -12.99 6.06
C SER A 61 -15.21 -13.56 5.27
N GLU A 62 -15.15 -13.47 3.95
CA GLU A 62 -16.22 -13.98 3.09
C GLU A 62 -16.39 -15.48 3.21
N PHE A 63 -15.29 -16.20 3.45
CA PHE A 63 -15.33 -17.64 3.62
C PHE A 63 -15.53 -18.07 5.07
N GLY A 64 -15.81 -17.12 5.97
CA GLY A 64 -16.05 -17.43 7.36
C GLY A 64 -14.80 -17.73 8.15
N GLU A 65 -13.64 -17.39 7.61
CA GLU A 65 -12.36 -17.60 8.28
C GLU A 65 -11.92 -16.33 8.98
N ASP A 66 -10.93 -16.47 9.86
CA ASP A 66 -10.43 -15.34 10.64
C ASP A 66 -9.59 -14.41 9.77
N PRO A 67 -10.04 -13.16 9.54
CA PRO A 67 -9.24 -12.22 8.72
C PRO A 67 -7.85 -11.96 9.30
N SER A 68 -7.67 -12.08 10.60
CA SER A 68 -6.37 -11.80 11.21
C SER A 68 -5.32 -12.83 10.83
N ALA A 69 -5.70 -13.93 10.18
CA ALA A 69 -4.75 -14.89 9.67
C ALA A 69 -3.96 -14.33 8.49
N ALA A 70 -4.49 -13.31 7.79
CA ALA A 70 -3.77 -12.68 6.72
C ALA A 70 -2.67 -11.78 7.29
N LYS A 71 -1.47 -11.93 6.77
CA LYS A 71 -0.32 -11.14 7.19
C LYS A 71 0.22 -10.35 6.01
N VAL A 72 0.93 -9.27 6.29
CA VAL A 72 1.60 -8.52 5.22
C VAL A 72 2.61 -9.43 4.55
N ARG A 73 2.55 -9.49 3.22
CA ARG A 73 3.50 -10.28 2.45
C ARG A 73 4.70 -9.42 2.04
N PRO A 74 5.89 -10.02 1.91
CA PRO A 74 7.05 -9.27 1.44
C PRO A 74 6.80 -8.61 0.09
N ALA A 75 7.46 -7.48 -0.13
CA ALA A 75 7.26 -6.70 -1.34
C ALA A 75 7.53 -7.49 -2.61
N ASP A 76 8.60 -8.31 -2.60
CA ASP A 76 8.94 -9.10 -3.78
C ASP A 76 7.84 -10.12 -4.11
N GLN A 77 7.17 -10.64 -3.09
CA GLN A 77 6.10 -11.60 -3.29
C GLN A 77 4.86 -10.92 -3.86
N VAL A 78 4.54 -9.71 -3.39
CA VAL A 78 3.38 -8.96 -3.88
C VAL A 78 3.63 -8.50 -5.31
N GLU A 79 4.80 -7.96 -5.59
CA GLU A 79 5.13 -7.44 -6.90
C GLU A 79 5.36 -8.53 -7.94
N GLY A 80 5.66 -9.73 -7.48
CA GLY A 80 5.80 -10.86 -8.37
C GLY A 80 4.55 -11.21 -9.16
N TYR A 81 3.41 -10.75 -8.69
CA TYR A 81 2.14 -11.00 -9.40
C TYR A 81 2.04 -10.26 -10.71
N THR A 82 2.77 -9.20 -10.85
CA THR A 82 2.70 -8.38 -12.06
C THR A 82 3.71 -8.80 -13.10
N GLY A 83 4.62 -9.64 -12.70
CA GLY A 83 5.72 -10.06 -13.58
C GLY A 83 5.36 -11.13 -14.58
#